data_6649bf1f17af8ccb5931009ee9f3e370
#
_entry.id   6649bf1f17af8ccb5931009ee9f3e370
#
_cell.length_a   1.000
_cell.length_b   1.000
_cell.length_c   1.000
_cell.angle_alpha   90.00
_cell.angle_beta   90.00
_cell.angle_gamma   90.00
#
_symmetry.space_group_name_H-M   'P 1'
#
loop_
_entity.id
_entity.type
_entity.pdbx_description
1 polymer ?
#
loop_
_entity_poly.entity_id
_entity_poly.type
_entity_poly.pdbx_seq_one_letter_code
_entity_poly.pdbx_strand_id
1 'polypeptide(L)'
;MAVEDKNISYRIYLVAFVIFMMALAIAIKLTNIQWVEGDYYRKLAKDRTVKNFVIPANKGNIYSADGSLLATSIPNYEIRFDAVAPKSEAFEKNVKPLADSLSLLLKRPSGFYLNELRKARANKNRYDLVARNLSYTEFVKIKGFPLFKLGAYKGGIIVEQETVREHPIGEIAERTIGYERENPDGTP
;
A
#
# COMPACT_ATOMS: atom_id res chain seq x y z
N MET A 1 37.02 -51.47 -31.14
CA MET A 1 36.35 -50.15 -31.28
C MET A 1 34.82 -50.25 -31.49
N ALA A 2 34.27 -51.15 -32.28
CA ALA A 2 32.81 -51.18 -32.55
C ALA A 2 31.90 -51.56 -31.37
N VAL A 3 32.43 -52.17 -30.30
CA VAL A 3 31.61 -52.55 -29.13
C VAL A 3 31.45 -51.43 -28.13
N GLU A 4 32.43 -50.53 -28.00
CA GLU A 4 32.33 -49.35 -27.13
C GLU A 4 31.35 -48.33 -27.66
N ASP A 5 31.27 -48.10 -28.96
CA ASP A 5 30.35 -47.18 -29.60
C ASP A 5 28.87 -47.57 -29.38
N LYS A 6 28.54 -48.86 -29.39
CA LYS A 6 27.19 -49.35 -29.09
C LYS A 6 26.75 -49.08 -27.67
N ASN A 7 27.68 -49.22 -26.70
CA ASN A 7 27.35 -48.94 -25.29
C ASN A 7 27.17 -47.47 -25.01
N ILE A 8 27.90 -46.59 -25.70
CA ILE A 8 27.72 -45.12 -25.59
C ILE A 8 26.40 -44.68 -26.17
N SER A 9 26.09 -45.19 -27.39
CA SER A 9 24.83 -44.90 -28.03
C SER A 9 23.60 -45.31 -27.20
N TYR A 10 23.65 -46.52 -26.64
CA TYR A 10 22.59 -47.02 -25.73
C TYR A 10 22.36 -46.12 -24.51
N ARG A 11 23.43 -45.65 -23.87
CA ARG A 11 23.35 -44.72 -22.75
C ARG A 11 22.72 -43.38 -23.14
N ILE A 12 23.10 -42.87 -24.33
CA ILE A 12 22.53 -41.61 -24.85
C ILE A 12 21.00 -41.76 -25.11
N TYR A 13 20.59 -42.88 -25.74
CA TYR A 13 19.15 -43.12 -25.98
C TYR A 13 18.39 -43.33 -24.68
N LEU A 14 18.96 -43.95 -23.68
CA LEU A 14 18.34 -44.09 -22.38
C LEU A 14 18.10 -42.74 -21.69
N VAL A 15 19.11 -41.86 -21.68
CA VAL A 15 18.99 -40.51 -21.15
C VAL A 15 17.97 -39.72 -21.95
N ALA A 16 17.98 -39.77 -23.26
CA ALA A 16 17.02 -39.09 -24.14
C ALA A 16 15.58 -39.58 -23.86
N PHE A 17 15.41 -40.91 -23.68
CA PHE A 17 14.11 -41.48 -23.32
C PHE A 17 13.58 -41.01 -21.99
N VAL A 18 14.43 -40.91 -20.97
CA VAL A 18 14.05 -40.39 -19.63
C VAL A 18 13.62 -38.92 -19.72
N ILE A 19 14.37 -38.10 -20.46
CA ILE A 19 14.03 -36.68 -20.70
C ILE A 19 12.70 -36.56 -21.43
N PHE A 20 12.50 -37.39 -22.48
CA PHE A 20 11.24 -37.41 -23.24
C PHE A 20 10.05 -37.81 -22.36
N MET A 21 10.17 -38.84 -21.52
CA MET A 21 9.12 -39.24 -20.58
C MET A 21 8.81 -38.16 -19.55
N MET A 22 9.83 -37.44 -19.06
CA MET A 22 9.63 -36.31 -18.16
C MET A 22 8.89 -35.16 -18.87
N ALA A 23 9.28 -34.81 -20.10
CA ALA A 23 8.58 -33.79 -20.88
C ALA A 23 7.12 -34.16 -21.14
N LEU A 24 6.85 -35.44 -21.45
CA LEU A 24 5.50 -35.97 -21.66
C LEU A 24 4.66 -35.86 -20.38
N ALA A 25 5.22 -36.22 -19.23
CA ALA A 25 4.53 -36.08 -17.93
C ALA A 25 4.18 -34.62 -17.61
N ILE A 26 5.08 -33.69 -17.89
CA ILE A 26 4.82 -32.26 -17.74
C ILE A 26 3.71 -31.79 -18.68
N ALA A 27 3.74 -32.20 -19.95
CA ALA A 27 2.71 -31.84 -20.91
C ALA A 27 1.31 -32.35 -20.47
N ILE A 28 1.22 -33.58 -20.01
CA ILE A 28 -0.02 -34.15 -19.48
C ILE A 28 -0.51 -33.36 -18.27
N LYS A 29 0.39 -33.02 -17.34
CA LYS A 29 0.02 -32.24 -16.14
C LYS A 29 -0.45 -30.82 -16.49
N LEU A 30 0.21 -30.17 -17.45
CA LEU A 30 -0.20 -28.83 -17.92
C LEU A 30 -1.58 -28.87 -18.57
N THR A 31 -1.84 -29.87 -19.41
CA THR A 31 -3.16 -30.07 -20.05
C THR A 31 -4.25 -30.30 -19.00
N ASN A 32 -3.97 -31.13 -17.99
CA ASN A 32 -4.89 -31.36 -16.88
C ASN A 32 -5.21 -30.06 -16.11
N ILE A 33 -4.19 -29.27 -15.76
CA ILE A 33 -4.37 -27.99 -15.07
C ILE A 33 -5.19 -27.00 -15.92
N GLN A 34 -4.96 -26.95 -17.26
CA GLN A 34 -5.67 -26.02 -18.12
C GLN A 34 -7.14 -26.40 -18.36
N TRP A 35 -7.42 -27.66 -18.57
CA TRP A 35 -8.74 -28.11 -19.01
C TRP A 35 -9.61 -28.65 -17.87
N VAL A 36 -9.04 -29.30 -16.89
CA VAL A 36 -9.78 -29.88 -15.78
C VAL A 36 -9.83 -28.94 -14.56
N GLU A 37 -8.66 -28.39 -14.17
CA GLU A 37 -8.56 -27.56 -12.99
C GLU A 37 -8.65 -26.06 -13.29
N GLY A 38 -8.70 -25.66 -14.58
CA GLY A 38 -8.61 -24.27 -15.02
C GLY A 38 -9.72 -23.38 -14.47
N ASP A 39 -10.94 -23.87 -14.39
CA ASP A 39 -12.06 -23.10 -13.84
C ASP A 39 -11.92 -22.87 -12.33
N TYR A 40 -11.42 -23.87 -11.62
CA TYR A 40 -11.12 -23.75 -10.18
C TYR A 40 -10.07 -22.65 -9.93
N TYR A 41 -8.95 -22.67 -10.66
CA TYR A 41 -7.89 -21.66 -10.47
C TYR A 41 -8.32 -20.28 -10.92
N ARG A 42 -9.11 -20.15 -11.99
CA ARG A 42 -9.69 -18.88 -12.42
C ARG A 42 -10.64 -18.29 -11.38
N LYS A 43 -11.48 -19.12 -10.78
CA LYS A 43 -12.37 -18.70 -9.69
C LYS A 43 -11.57 -18.27 -8.46
N LEU A 44 -10.58 -19.05 -8.05
CA LEU A 44 -9.70 -18.73 -6.92
C LEU A 44 -8.93 -17.42 -7.15
N ALA A 45 -8.44 -17.19 -8.38
CA ALA A 45 -7.77 -15.95 -8.76
C ALA A 45 -8.74 -14.76 -8.67
N LYS A 46 -9.96 -14.90 -9.20
CA LYS A 46 -10.99 -13.86 -9.16
C LYS A 46 -11.37 -13.51 -7.72
N ASP A 47 -11.61 -14.51 -6.87
CA ASP A 47 -11.99 -14.30 -5.46
C ASP A 47 -10.88 -13.63 -4.64
N ARG A 48 -9.61 -13.86 -5.00
CA ARG A 48 -8.46 -13.27 -4.32
C ARG A 48 -8.00 -11.92 -4.89
N THR A 49 -8.27 -11.68 -6.17
CA THR A 49 -7.75 -10.48 -6.88
C THR A 49 -8.81 -9.39 -6.97
N VAL A 50 -10.08 -9.76 -7.18
CA VAL A 50 -11.18 -8.80 -7.31
C VAL A 50 -11.81 -8.58 -5.95
N LYS A 51 -11.51 -7.43 -5.33
CA LYS A 51 -12.20 -6.95 -4.14
C LYS A 51 -13.09 -5.79 -4.53
N ASN A 52 -14.38 -5.90 -4.22
CA ASN A 52 -15.29 -4.78 -4.35
C ASN A 52 -15.04 -3.82 -3.18
N PHE A 53 -14.48 -2.65 -3.46
CA PHE A 53 -14.40 -1.56 -2.50
C PHE A 53 -15.63 -0.68 -2.68
N VAL A 54 -16.38 -0.50 -1.60
CA VAL A 54 -17.43 0.53 -1.56
C VAL A 54 -16.72 1.88 -1.43
N ILE A 55 -16.81 2.70 -2.48
CA ILE A 55 -16.31 4.08 -2.42
C ILE A 55 -17.45 4.90 -1.83
N PRO A 56 -17.32 5.43 -0.60
CA PRO A 56 -18.38 6.26 0.00
C PRO A 56 -18.56 7.54 -0.83
N ALA A 57 -19.81 7.96 -1.01
CA ALA A 57 -20.11 9.20 -1.69
C ALA A 57 -19.68 10.40 -0.84
N ASN A 58 -19.02 11.37 -1.47
CA ASN A 58 -18.70 12.63 -0.79
C ASN A 58 -19.98 13.45 -0.58
N LYS A 59 -20.17 13.94 0.64
CA LYS A 59 -21.29 14.83 0.96
C LYS A 59 -21.08 16.20 0.34
N GLY A 60 -22.13 16.78 -0.22
CA GLY A 60 -22.12 18.13 -0.81
C GLY A 60 -21.99 19.24 0.23
N ASN A 61 -21.79 20.46 -0.23
CA ASN A 61 -21.74 21.65 0.61
C ASN A 61 -23.15 22.06 1.09
N ILE A 62 -23.24 22.63 2.28
CA ILE A 62 -24.44 23.22 2.84
C ILE A 62 -24.19 24.71 3.01
N TYR A 63 -25.10 25.53 2.44
CA TYR A 63 -25.04 26.98 2.50
C TYR A 63 -26.21 27.54 3.28
N SER A 64 -25.99 28.66 3.93
CA SER A 64 -27.01 29.49 4.53
C SER A 64 -27.75 30.30 3.45
N ALA A 65 -28.86 30.97 3.78
CA ALA A 65 -29.64 31.80 2.87
C ALA A 65 -28.85 33.00 2.31
N ASP A 66 -27.83 33.46 3.05
CA ASP A 66 -26.90 34.54 2.64
C ASP A 66 -25.70 34.05 1.83
N GLY A 67 -25.64 32.73 1.53
CA GLY A 67 -24.57 32.13 0.78
C GLY A 67 -23.31 31.73 1.63
N SER A 68 -23.37 31.89 2.94
CA SER A 68 -22.30 31.48 3.84
C SER A 68 -22.17 29.95 3.89
N LEU A 69 -20.93 29.41 3.84
CA LEU A 69 -20.70 27.98 3.84
C LEU A 69 -20.80 27.43 5.26
N LEU A 70 -21.86 26.68 5.55
CA LEU A 70 -22.15 26.11 6.86
C LEU A 70 -21.44 24.77 7.08
N ALA A 71 -21.37 23.93 6.05
CA ALA A 71 -20.65 22.66 6.12
C ALA A 71 -20.11 22.25 4.74
N THR A 72 -18.88 21.73 4.73
CA THR A 72 -18.20 21.27 3.52
C THR A 72 -17.42 20.00 3.80
N SER A 73 -17.12 19.26 2.74
CA SER A 73 -16.28 18.07 2.82
C SER A 73 -14.90 18.41 2.26
N ILE A 74 -13.87 18.31 3.09
CA ILE A 74 -12.48 18.59 2.72
C ILE A 74 -11.64 17.33 2.77
N PRO A 75 -10.66 17.18 1.86
CA PRO A 75 -9.72 16.07 1.91
C PRO A 75 -8.74 16.27 3.07
N ASN A 76 -8.59 15.25 3.89
CA ASN A 76 -7.60 15.14 4.94
C ASN A 76 -6.61 14.04 4.60
N TYR A 77 -5.36 14.17 5.02
CA TYR A 77 -4.30 13.23 4.66
C TYR A 77 -3.69 12.61 5.89
N GLU A 78 -3.52 11.29 5.86
CA GLU A 78 -2.68 10.53 6.78
C GLU A 78 -1.41 10.07 6.07
N ILE A 79 -0.28 10.20 6.75
CA ILE A 79 0.99 9.69 6.27
C ILE A 79 1.42 8.52 7.15
N ARG A 80 1.62 7.39 6.49
CA ARG A 80 2.17 6.19 7.12
C ARG A 80 3.50 5.81 6.48
N PHE A 81 4.26 5.02 7.18
CA PHE A 81 5.60 4.63 6.78
C PHE A 81 5.75 3.10 6.72
N ASP A 82 6.12 2.58 5.56
CA ASP A 82 6.61 1.20 5.42
C ASP A 82 8.10 1.18 5.73
N ALA A 83 8.44 0.75 6.93
CA ALA A 83 9.83 0.71 7.38
C ALA A 83 10.67 -0.36 6.67
N VAL A 84 10.07 -1.29 5.92
CA VAL A 84 10.78 -2.36 5.20
C VAL A 84 11.13 -1.95 3.77
N ALA A 85 10.35 -1.07 3.15
CA ALA A 85 10.53 -0.66 1.76
C ALA A 85 11.89 -0.01 1.47
N PRO A 86 12.44 0.92 2.30
CA PRO A 86 13.73 1.54 2.02
C PRO A 86 14.89 0.58 2.23
N LYS A 87 15.89 0.64 1.33
CA LYS A 87 17.18 -0.04 1.56
C LYS A 87 17.87 0.53 2.81
N SER A 88 18.63 -0.29 3.53
CA SER A 88 19.28 0.11 4.80
C SER A 88 20.17 1.34 4.65
N GLU A 89 20.96 1.41 3.59
CA GLU A 89 21.84 2.55 3.31
C GLU A 89 21.02 3.85 3.08
N ALA A 90 19.95 3.78 2.29
CA ALA A 90 19.09 4.92 2.01
C ALA A 90 18.34 5.39 3.28
N PHE A 91 17.92 4.45 4.12
CA PHE A 91 17.27 4.75 5.40
C PHE A 91 18.23 5.47 6.35
N GLU A 92 19.40 4.90 6.65
CA GLU A 92 20.36 5.49 7.59
C GLU A 92 20.84 6.90 7.15
N LYS A 93 21.04 7.09 5.85
CA LYS A 93 21.41 8.39 5.29
C LYS A 93 20.33 9.44 5.46
N ASN A 94 19.05 9.08 5.37
CA ASN A 94 17.95 10.04 5.27
C ASN A 94 17.06 10.09 6.52
N VAL A 95 17.16 9.14 7.47
CA VAL A 95 16.26 9.09 8.63
C VAL A 95 16.37 10.33 9.53
N LYS A 96 17.59 10.82 9.77
CA LYS A 96 17.80 12.02 10.58
C LYS A 96 17.30 13.29 9.87
N PRO A 97 17.67 13.59 8.61
CA PRO A 97 17.10 14.71 7.85
C PRO A 97 15.57 14.64 7.73
N LEU A 98 14.99 13.43 7.60
CA LEU A 98 13.54 13.25 7.59
C LEU A 98 12.92 13.65 8.94
N ALA A 99 13.48 13.15 10.05
CA ALA A 99 13.01 13.48 11.39
C ALA A 99 13.08 14.99 11.69
N ASP A 100 14.15 15.65 11.24
CA ASP A 100 14.31 17.10 11.37
C ASP A 100 13.26 17.86 10.56
N SER A 101 12.99 17.43 9.32
CA SER A 101 11.96 18.03 8.46
C SER A 101 10.55 17.85 9.02
N LEU A 102 10.24 16.66 9.56
CA LEU A 102 8.96 16.39 10.22
C LEU A 102 8.79 17.24 11.48
N SER A 103 9.86 17.39 12.27
CA SER A 103 9.88 18.22 13.46
C SER A 103 9.52 19.68 13.18
N LEU A 104 10.10 20.25 12.14
CA LEU A 104 9.83 21.63 11.71
C LEU A 104 8.38 21.83 11.27
N LEU A 105 7.80 20.87 10.56
CA LEU A 105 6.43 21.00 10.07
C LEU A 105 5.39 20.70 11.13
N LEU A 106 5.58 19.63 11.90
CA LEU A 106 4.59 19.08 12.82
C LEU A 106 4.78 19.57 14.28
N LYS A 107 5.77 20.42 14.51
CA LYS A 107 6.05 21.07 15.82
C LYS A 107 6.25 20.09 16.98
N ARG A 108 6.86 18.92 16.70
CA ARG A 108 7.28 17.94 17.70
C ARG A 108 8.81 17.76 17.68
N PRO A 109 9.46 17.38 18.77
CA PRO A 109 10.90 17.20 18.81
C PRO A 109 11.41 16.22 17.74
N SER A 110 12.50 16.55 17.05
CA SER A 110 13.12 15.69 16.05
C SER A 110 13.49 14.30 16.59
N GLY A 111 13.95 14.24 17.85
CA GLY A 111 14.24 12.99 18.55
C GLY A 111 13.04 12.04 18.66
N PHE A 112 11.83 12.57 18.78
CA PHE A 112 10.61 11.77 18.79
C PHE A 112 10.45 11.02 17.46
N TYR A 113 10.48 11.73 16.33
CA TYR A 113 10.36 11.11 15.00
C TYR A 113 11.51 10.16 14.69
N LEU A 114 12.73 10.52 15.07
CA LEU A 114 13.89 9.67 14.87
C LEU A 114 13.74 8.32 15.59
N ASN A 115 13.28 8.35 16.83
CA ASN A 115 13.06 7.14 17.63
C ASN A 115 11.92 6.29 17.07
N GLU A 116 10.78 6.90 16.71
CA GLU A 116 9.65 6.18 16.13
C GLU A 116 10.02 5.52 14.79
N LEU A 117 10.69 6.23 13.87
CA LEU A 117 11.12 5.69 12.59
C LEU A 117 12.12 4.52 12.76
N ARG A 118 13.06 4.63 13.70
CA ARG A 118 14.00 3.56 14.02
C ARG A 118 13.33 2.35 14.68
N LYS A 119 12.40 2.59 15.58
CA LYS A 119 11.58 1.56 16.22
C LYS A 119 10.72 0.82 15.19
N ALA A 120 10.05 1.55 14.30
CA ALA A 120 9.31 0.96 13.19
C ALA A 120 10.22 0.07 12.32
N ARG A 121 11.45 0.52 12.03
CA ARG A 121 12.44 -0.25 11.28
C ARG A 121 12.87 -1.52 12.00
N ALA A 122 13.17 -1.45 13.30
CA ALA A 122 13.57 -2.58 14.14
C ALA A 122 12.46 -3.64 14.20
N ASN A 123 11.21 -3.20 14.34
CA ASN A 123 10.03 -4.05 14.40
C ASN A 123 9.53 -4.52 13.01
N LYS A 124 10.18 -4.10 11.93
CA LYS A 124 9.74 -4.37 10.54
C LYS A 124 8.28 -3.97 10.30
N ASN A 125 7.83 -2.89 10.94
CA ASN A 125 6.48 -2.38 10.77
C ASN A 125 6.31 -1.80 9.37
N ARG A 126 5.33 -2.30 8.61
CA ARG A 126 5.05 -1.85 7.24
C ARG A 126 3.97 -0.77 7.16
N TYR A 127 3.39 -0.43 8.30
CA TYR A 127 2.24 0.46 8.33
C TYR A 127 2.26 1.33 9.59
N ASP A 128 3.37 2.03 9.79
CA ASP A 128 3.58 2.88 10.95
C ASP A 128 3.01 4.27 10.72
N LEU A 129 2.30 4.80 11.71
CA LEU A 129 1.67 6.11 11.60
C LEU A 129 2.68 7.21 11.90
N VAL A 130 2.89 8.11 10.93
CA VAL A 130 3.80 9.25 11.07
C VAL A 130 3.05 10.54 11.39
N ALA A 131 1.97 10.82 10.66
CA ALA A 131 1.19 12.03 10.84
C ALA A 131 -0.27 11.85 10.43
N ARG A 132 -1.17 12.53 11.12
CA ARG A 132 -2.62 12.58 10.84
C ARG A 132 -3.09 14.00 10.64
N ASN A 133 -4.30 14.12 10.10
CA ASN A 133 -5.02 15.37 9.97
C ASN A 133 -4.22 16.45 9.23
N LEU A 134 -3.60 16.05 8.13
CA LEU A 134 -2.79 16.95 7.32
C LEU A 134 -3.63 17.59 6.23
N SER A 135 -3.45 18.89 6.07
CA SER A 135 -3.94 19.62 4.90
C SER A 135 -3.18 19.20 3.63
N TYR A 136 -3.76 19.49 2.47
CA TYR A 136 -3.10 19.24 1.18
C TYR A 136 -1.71 19.89 1.09
N THR A 137 -1.57 21.11 1.61
CA THR A 137 -0.29 21.85 1.58
C THR A 137 0.78 21.20 2.43
N GLU A 138 0.42 20.66 3.59
CA GLU A 138 1.34 19.92 4.48
C GLU A 138 1.72 18.57 3.87
N PHE A 139 0.75 17.86 3.30
CA PHE A 139 1.00 16.61 2.57
C PHE A 139 2.02 16.80 1.45
N VAL A 140 1.84 17.83 0.60
CA VAL A 140 2.77 18.12 -0.51
C VAL A 140 4.18 18.40 0.00
N LYS A 141 4.32 19.13 1.12
CA LYS A 141 5.62 19.36 1.76
C LYS A 141 6.26 18.05 2.24
N ILE A 142 5.50 17.21 2.96
CA ILE A 142 5.99 15.92 3.49
C ILE A 142 6.43 14.98 2.36
N LYS A 143 5.70 14.96 1.25
CA LYS A 143 6.07 14.17 0.07
C LYS A 143 7.44 14.56 -0.50
N GLY A 144 7.85 15.83 -0.33
CA GLY A 144 9.16 16.33 -0.74
C GLY A 144 10.30 16.06 0.23
N PHE A 145 10.03 15.55 1.43
CA PHE A 145 11.05 15.37 2.48
C PHE A 145 12.07 14.27 2.12
N PRO A 146 13.28 14.33 2.70
CA PRO A 146 14.28 13.29 2.57
C PRO A 146 13.68 11.91 2.86
N LEU A 147 14.10 10.88 2.14
CA LEU A 147 13.53 9.55 2.10
C LEU A 147 12.17 9.49 1.39
N PHE A 148 11.15 10.24 1.82
CA PHE A 148 9.79 10.22 1.27
C PHE A 148 9.71 10.64 -0.20
N LYS A 149 10.57 11.55 -0.64
CA LYS A 149 10.71 11.93 -2.06
C LYS A 149 11.07 10.78 -2.99
N LEU A 150 11.56 9.66 -2.47
CA LEU A 150 11.86 8.44 -3.23
C LEU A 150 10.61 7.61 -3.55
N GLY A 151 9.44 8.02 -3.03
CA GLY A 151 8.15 7.38 -3.27
C GLY A 151 7.90 6.14 -2.40
N ALA A 152 6.77 5.48 -2.64
CA ALA A 152 6.31 4.37 -1.80
C ALA A 152 7.30 3.19 -1.75
N TYR A 153 7.80 2.76 -2.91
CA TYR A 153 8.65 1.55 -2.99
C TYR A 153 10.09 1.73 -2.51
N LYS A 154 10.63 2.95 -2.58
CA LYS A 154 12.03 3.23 -2.19
C LYS A 154 12.13 4.10 -0.95
N GLY A 155 11.13 4.91 -0.70
CA GLY A 155 11.05 5.82 0.44
C GLY A 155 10.13 5.33 1.55
N GLY A 156 9.24 4.37 1.24
CA GLY A 156 8.32 3.78 2.21
C GLY A 156 7.15 4.70 2.60
N ILE A 157 6.89 5.80 1.88
CA ILE A 157 5.75 6.66 2.17
C ILE A 157 4.45 5.99 1.70
N ILE A 158 3.48 5.90 2.59
CA ILE A 158 2.10 5.50 2.31
C ILE A 158 1.22 6.71 2.61
N VAL A 159 0.35 7.06 1.67
CA VAL A 159 -0.54 8.22 1.79
C VAL A 159 -1.97 7.70 1.76
N GLU A 160 -2.72 8.03 2.77
CA GLU A 160 -4.16 7.78 2.84
C GLU A 160 -4.88 9.11 2.80
N GLN A 161 -5.93 9.17 1.99
CA GLN A 161 -6.80 10.33 1.90
C GLN A 161 -8.16 9.94 2.44
N GLU A 162 -8.62 10.74 3.36
CA GLU A 162 -9.94 10.64 3.95
C GLU A 162 -10.69 11.94 3.74
N THR A 163 -12.01 11.89 3.62
CA THR A 163 -12.84 13.09 3.50
C THR A 163 -13.47 13.37 4.84
N VAL A 164 -13.16 14.54 5.40
CA VAL A 164 -13.69 14.98 6.69
C VAL A 164 -14.71 16.08 6.51
N ARG A 165 -15.77 16.05 7.30
CA ARG A 165 -16.79 17.11 7.33
C ARG A 165 -16.29 18.26 8.19
N GLU A 166 -16.20 19.45 7.61
CA GLU A 166 -15.80 20.67 8.30
C GLU A 166 -16.95 21.67 8.35
N HIS A 167 -17.01 22.42 9.46
CA HIS A 167 -17.95 23.50 9.72
C HIS A 167 -17.18 24.83 9.81
N PRO A 168 -17.00 25.56 8.68
CA PRO A 168 -16.12 26.74 8.64
C PRO A 168 -16.58 27.88 9.55
N ILE A 169 -17.89 27.96 9.84
CA ILE A 169 -18.47 29.02 10.69
C ILE A 169 -18.67 28.52 12.14
N GLY A 170 -18.09 27.36 12.48
CA GLY A 170 -18.22 26.77 13.81
C GLY A 170 -19.59 26.11 14.04
N GLU A 171 -20.11 26.21 15.29
CA GLU A 171 -21.28 25.47 15.74
C GLU A 171 -22.65 26.07 15.27
N ILE A 172 -22.62 27.02 14.34
CA ILE A 172 -23.85 27.63 13.81
C ILE A 172 -24.69 26.58 13.08
N ALA A 173 -25.93 26.44 13.50
CA ALA A 173 -26.91 25.48 12.95
C ALA A 173 -26.51 24.00 13.11
N GLU A 174 -25.59 23.64 14.01
CA GLU A 174 -25.09 22.28 14.26
C GLU A 174 -26.25 21.28 14.49
N ARG A 175 -27.27 21.67 15.28
CA ARG A 175 -28.44 20.82 15.51
C ARG A 175 -29.29 20.56 14.27
N THR A 176 -29.24 21.47 13.30
CA THR A 176 -30.01 21.34 12.05
C THR A 176 -29.22 20.57 11.00
N ILE A 177 -27.94 20.83 10.91
CA ILE A 177 -27.00 20.16 9.97
C ILE A 177 -26.69 18.75 10.44
N GLY A 178 -26.60 18.54 11.77
CA GLY A 178 -26.20 17.31 12.39
C GLY A 178 -24.68 17.12 12.36
N TYR A 179 -24.25 15.97 12.82
CA TYR A 179 -22.85 15.57 12.84
C TYR A 179 -22.69 14.20 12.17
N GLU A 180 -21.50 13.94 11.69
CA GLU A 180 -21.13 12.65 11.14
C GLU A 180 -20.64 11.75 12.27
N ARG A 181 -21.19 10.54 12.38
CA ARG A 181 -20.71 9.52 13.31
C ARG A 181 -20.26 8.33 12.48
N GLU A 182 -19.02 7.95 12.62
CA GLU A 182 -18.53 6.69 12.09
C GLU A 182 -19.07 5.53 12.92
N ASN A 183 -19.59 4.52 12.27
CA ASN A 183 -19.91 3.27 12.96
C ASN A 183 -18.63 2.53 13.34
N PRO A 184 -18.65 1.67 14.40
CA PRO A 184 -17.46 0.90 14.81
C PRO A 184 -16.88 -0.02 13.74
N ASP A 185 -17.65 -0.33 12.70
CA ASP A 185 -17.30 -1.13 11.53
C ASP A 185 -16.75 -0.30 10.35
N GLY A 186 -16.56 1.01 10.52
CA GLY A 186 -16.02 1.91 9.49
C GLY A 186 -17.00 2.24 8.37
N THR A 187 -18.30 1.94 8.54
CA THR A 187 -19.36 2.35 7.62
C THR A 187 -19.96 3.68 8.05
N PRO A 188 -20.28 4.61 7.11
CA PRO A 188 -20.94 5.89 7.43
C PRO A 188 -22.36 5.73 7.92
#